data_e9f77326f08bc15863ee50552d55fb7f
#
_entry.id   e9f77326f08bc15863ee50552d55fb7f
#
_cell.length_a   1.000
_cell.length_b   1.000
_cell.length_c   1.000
_cell.angle_alpha   90.00
_cell.angle_beta   90.00
_cell.angle_gamma   90.00
#
_symmetry.space_group_name_H-M   'P 1'
#
loop_
_entity.id
_entity.type
_entity.pdbx_description
1 polymer ?
#
loop_
_entity_poly.entity_id
_entity_poly.type
_entity_poly.pdbx_seq_one_letter_code
_entity_poly.pdbx_strand_id
1 'polypeptide(L)'
;MKSLFDLVKPLLWYVAVIGAVVYGIHSNREDGKDEGYRLGKSEGETAVAVLRQEYAVEKQFAAEAALEQLRVEQRKGNQLASQLADTKETLRQTTDRLTGDIARVTKLYRRALNVQPEPLPAAVFTVGFVRVWNTANGIAPNPAMPTTNGSGRTPAPASGTGTADDLDSGVTQEQLLTNQVRNGELYGVCRAQLKDLINWTRNESK
;
A
#
# COMPACT_ATOMS: atom_id res chain seq x y z
N MET A 1 10.66 -99.95 53.42
CA MET A 1 10.21 -99.09 52.27
C MET A 1 10.47 -97.63 52.61
N LYS A 2 11.63 -97.08 52.20
CA LYS A 2 11.81 -95.66 52.32
C LYS A 2 10.88 -95.02 51.28
N SER A 3 9.97 -94.21 51.80
CA SER A 3 8.88 -93.70 51.06
C SER A 3 9.39 -92.88 49.87
N LEU A 4 8.87 -93.16 48.64
CA LEU A 4 9.07 -92.32 47.45
C LEU A 4 8.95 -90.84 47.72
N PHE A 5 8.29 -90.52 48.79
CA PHE A 5 8.07 -89.10 49.32
C PHE A 5 9.38 -88.45 49.75
N ASP A 6 10.37 -89.14 50.26
CA ASP A 6 11.64 -88.58 50.71
C ASP A 6 12.59 -88.27 49.55
N LEU A 7 12.40 -88.90 48.42
CA LEU A 7 13.17 -88.61 47.20
C LEU A 7 12.59 -87.44 46.42
N VAL A 8 11.29 -87.15 46.56
CA VAL A 8 10.59 -86.07 45.85
C VAL A 8 10.64 -84.69 46.59
N LYS A 9 10.83 -84.73 47.94
CA LYS A 9 10.93 -83.55 48.75
C LYS A 9 11.98 -82.49 48.25
N PRO A 10 13.22 -82.91 47.96
CA PRO A 10 14.20 -81.93 47.50
C PRO A 10 13.87 -81.39 46.08
N LEU A 11 13.25 -82.20 45.26
CA LEU A 11 12.85 -81.75 43.93
C LEU A 11 11.73 -80.71 43.96
N LEU A 12 10.74 -80.98 44.82
CA LEU A 12 9.66 -79.97 45.04
C LEU A 12 10.17 -78.62 45.59
N TRP A 13 11.19 -78.72 46.45
CA TRP A 13 11.80 -77.50 47.02
C TRP A 13 12.54 -76.66 45.92
N TYR A 14 13.28 -77.38 45.00
CA TYR A 14 13.92 -76.67 43.88
C TYR A 14 12.92 -76.05 42.91
N VAL A 15 11.82 -76.75 42.64
CA VAL A 15 10.75 -76.15 41.79
C VAL A 15 10.09 -74.94 42.43
N ALA A 16 9.87 -75.03 43.76
CA ALA A 16 9.31 -73.88 44.49
C ALA A 16 10.25 -72.65 44.50
N VAL A 17 11.58 -72.86 44.68
CA VAL A 17 12.58 -71.82 44.63
C VAL A 17 12.69 -71.21 43.20
N ILE A 18 12.73 -72.02 42.17
CA ILE A 18 12.77 -71.56 40.78
C ILE A 18 11.48 -70.75 40.47
N GLY A 19 10.33 -71.30 40.90
CA GLY A 19 9.05 -70.58 40.73
C GLY A 19 9.03 -69.21 41.43
N ALA A 20 9.53 -69.11 42.66
CA ALA A 20 9.64 -67.86 43.41
C ALA A 20 10.59 -66.83 42.72
N VAL A 21 11.74 -67.32 42.23
CA VAL A 21 12.70 -66.43 41.49
C VAL A 21 12.11 -65.96 40.19
N VAL A 22 11.45 -66.80 39.39
CA VAL A 22 10.80 -66.43 38.14
C VAL A 22 9.67 -65.43 38.42
N TYR A 23 8.85 -65.67 39.45
CA TYR A 23 7.80 -64.77 39.84
C TYR A 23 8.34 -63.41 40.30
N GLY A 24 9.40 -63.37 41.11
CA GLY A 24 10.05 -62.12 41.53
C GLY A 24 10.65 -61.32 40.36
N ILE A 25 11.28 -62.02 39.42
CA ILE A 25 11.80 -61.35 38.19
C ILE A 25 10.65 -60.80 37.34
N HIS A 26 9.56 -61.52 37.22
CA HIS A 26 8.41 -61.10 36.43
C HIS A 26 7.70 -59.91 37.03
N SER A 27 7.43 -59.96 38.35
CA SER A 27 6.81 -58.85 39.10
C SER A 27 7.66 -57.56 39.05
N ASN A 28 8.97 -57.69 39.34
CA ASN A 28 9.89 -56.56 39.29
C ASN A 28 10.02 -55.93 37.87
N ARG A 29 9.81 -56.73 36.84
CA ARG A 29 9.86 -56.27 35.45
C ARG A 29 8.57 -55.55 35.03
N GLU A 30 7.42 -55.93 35.58
CA GLU A 30 6.15 -55.22 35.34
C GLU A 30 6.13 -53.86 36.11
N ASP A 31 6.54 -53.85 37.38
CA ASP A 31 6.66 -52.64 38.16
C ASP A 31 7.61 -51.62 37.54
N GLY A 32 8.75 -52.06 36.99
CA GLY A 32 9.70 -51.22 36.27
C GLY A 32 9.16 -50.66 34.96
N LYS A 33 8.32 -51.42 34.26
CA LYS A 33 7.64 -50.90 33.02
C LYS A 33 6.59 -49.86 33.35
N ASP A 34 5.78 -50.09 34.37
CA ASP A 34 4.72 -49.16 34.77
C ASP A 34 5.31 -47.85 35.32
N GLU A 35 6.41 -47.95 36.12
CA GLU A 35 7.13 -46.76 36.58
C GLU A 35 7.79 -45.99 35.44
N GLY A 36 8.47 -46.68 34.51
CA GLY A 36 9.06 -46.10 33.31
C GLY A 36 8.01 -45.43 32.41
N TYR A 37 6.86 -46.05 32.22
CA TYR A 37 5.76 -45.48 31.47
C TYR A 37 5.19 -44.19 32.15
N ARG A 38 4.98 -44.25 33.46
CA ARG A 38 4.50 -43.09 34.25
C ARG A 38 5.48 -41.91 34.19
N LEU A 39 6.77 -42.16 34.37
CA LEU A 39 7.82 -41.17 34.28
C LEU A 39 7.88 -40.57 32.88
N GLY A 40 7.98 -41.40 31.85
CA GLY A 40 8.02 -40.94 30.46
C GLY A 40 6.78 -40.14 30.04
N LYS A 41 5.60 -40.55 30.54
CA LYS A 41 4.37 -39.81 30.30
C LYS A 41 4.39 -38.44 31.00
N SER A 42 4.79 -38.36 32.25
CA SER A 42 4.85 -37.09 33.01
C SER A 42 5.90 -36.16 32.47
N GLU A 43 7.06 -36.66 32.04
CA GLU A 43 8.09 -35.83 31.36
C GLU A 43 7.61 -35.33 30.00
N GLY A 44 6.94 -36.17 29.24
CA GLY A 44 6.35 -35.80 27.96
C GLY A 44 5.26 -34.73 28.10
N GLU A 45 4.36 -34.89 29.06
CA GLU A 45 3.31 -33.90 29.36
C GLU A 45 3.92 -32.56 29.79
N THR A 46 4.98 -32.60 30.63
CA THR A 46 5.69 -31.40 31.06
C THR A 46 6.39 -30.71 29.92
N ALA A 47 7.09 -31.46 29.05
CA ALA A 47 7.75 -30.92 27.86
C ALA A 47 6.73 -30.26 26.89
N VAL A 48 5.59 -30.91 26.69
CA VAL A 48 4.51 -30.33 25.85
C VAL A 48 3.92 -29.08 26.49
N ALA A 49 3.75 -29.05 27.82
CA ALA A 49 3.26 -27.87 28.51
C ALA A 49 4.22 -26.67 28.39
N VAL A 50 5.53 -26.92 28.55
CA VAL A 50 6.57 -25.89 28.38
C VAL A 50 6.57 -25.37 26.94
N LEU A 51 6.57 -26.23 25.94
CA LEU A 51 6.52 -25.84 24.52
C LEU A 51 5.27 -25.03 24.19
N ARG A 52 4.11 -25.39 24.76
CA ARG A 52 2.88 -24.62 24.57
C ARG A 52 2.98 -23.25 25.19
N GLN A 53 3.60 -23.14 26.34
CA GLN A 53 3.80 -21.85 27.01
C GLN A 53 4.78 -20.97 26.22
N GLU A 54 5.91 -21.50 25.78
CA GLU A 54 6.88 -20.79 24.94
C GLU A 54 6.23 -20.29 23.65
N TYR A 55 5.48 -21.14 22.96
CA TYR A 55 4.76 -20.77 21.74
C TYR A 55 3.68 -19.72 21.98
N ALA A 56 2.98 -19.78 23.11
CA ALA A 56 2.00 -18.74 23.46
C ALA A 56 2.66 -17.38 23.72
N VAL A 57 3.80 -17.37 24.40
CA VAL A 57 4.58 -16.17 24.67
C VAL A 57 5.15 -15.59 23.36
N GLU A 58 5.72 -16.43 22.49
CA GLU A 58 6.21 -16.00 21.19
C GLU A 58 5.11 -15.38 20.33
N LYS A 59 3.92 -16.00 20.30
CA LYS A 59 2.76 -15.44 19.61
C LYS A 59 2.32 -14.09 20.18
N GLN A 60 2.37 -13.92 21.48
CA GLN A 60 2.03 -12.63 22.08
C GLN A 60 3.03 -11.54 21.66
N PHE A 61 4.33 -11.81 21.74
CA PHE A 61 5.34 -10.86 21.27
C PHE A 61 5.21 -10.52 19.78
N ALA A 62 4.96 -11.53 18.94
CA ALA A 62 4.75 -11.30 17.51
C ALA A 62 3.49 -10.45 17.25
N ALA A 63 2.40 -10.69 17.98
CA ALA A 63 1.17 -9.90 17.87
C ALA A 63 1.38 -8.45 18.35
N GLU A 64 2.07 -8.24 19.47
CA GLU A 64 2.39 -6.91 19.96
C GLU A 64 3.29 -6.13 19.00
N ALA A 65 4.31 -6.78 18.44
CA ALA A 65 5.19 -6.18 17.44
C ALA A 65 4.40 -5.79 16.17
N ALA A 66 3.50 -6.66 15.70
CA ALA A 66 2.65 -6.36 14.54
C ALA A 66 1.68 -5.20 14.81
N LEU A 67 1.10 -5.13 16.00
CA LEU A 67 0.23 -4.01 16.41
C LEU A 67 1.00 -2.69 16.46
N GLU A 68 2.23 -2.69 16.98
CA GLU A 68 3.04 -1.46 17.01
C GLU A 68 3.46 -1.03 15.62
N GLN A 69 3.84 -1.95 14.74
CA GLN A 69 4.08 -1.64 13.33
C GLN A 69 2.84 -1.02 12.68
N LEU A 70 1.67 -1.60 12.88
CA LEU A 70 0.41 -1.05 12.35
C LEU A 70 0.15 0.37 12.85
N ARG A 71 0.37 0.64 14.14
CA ARG A 71 0.24 1.99 14.71
C ARG A 71 1.23 2.99 14.11
N VAL A 72 2.45 2.57 13.85
CA VAL A 72 3.47 3.41 13.21
C VAL A 72 3.03 3.76 11.78
N GLU A 73 2.57 2.77 11.02
CA GLU A 73 2.10 2.98 9.65
C GLU A 73 0.84 3.87 9.61
N GLN A 74 -0.10 3.69 10.53
CA GLN A 74 -1.26 4.58 10.66
C GLN A 74 -0.85 6.02 10.97
N ARG A 75 0.11 6.23 11.87
CA ARG A 75 0.62 7.59 12.18
C ARG A 75 1.25 8.24 10.96
N LYS A 76 2.08 7.51 10.21
CA LYS A 76 2.67 7.98 8.95
C LYS A 76 1.58 8.32 7.92
N GLY A 77 0.61 7.43 7.74
CA GLY A 77 -0.52 7.66 6.82
C GLY A 77 -1.31 8.92 7.17
N ASN A 78 -1.65 9.11 8.45
CA ASN A 78 -2.35 10.30 8.92
C ASN A 78 -1.53 11.58 8.71
N GLN A 79 -0.22 11.53 8.96
CA GLN A 79 0.67 12.66 8.74
C GLN A 79 0.74 13.05 7.26
N LEU A 80 0.89 12.08 6.36
CA LEU A 80 0.88 12.35 4.91
C LEU A 80 -0.46 12.88 4.43
N ALA A 81 -1.58 12.33 4.93
CA ALA A 81 -2.91 12.84 4.62
C ALA A 81 -3.10 14.29 5.06
N SER A 82 -2.61 14.67 6.25
CA SER A 82 -2.63 16.05 6.72
C SER A 82 -1.79 16.95 5.83
N GLN A 83 -0.55 16.58 5.51
CA GLN A 83 0.32 17.37 4.63
C GLN A 83 -0.29 17.58 3.24
N LEU A 84 -0.93 16.54 2.69
CA LEU A 84 -1.62 16.65 1.40
C LEU A 84 -2.83 17.60 1.48
N ALA A 85 -3.60 17.53 2.57
CA ALA A 85 -4.72 18.44 2.80
C ALA A 85 -4.25 19.91 2.89
N ASP A 86 -3.20 20.19 3.65
CA ASP A 86 -2.61 21.51 3.79
C ASP A 86 -2.07 22.04 2.44
N THR A 87 -1.42 21.17 1.66
CA THR A 87 -0.92 21.52 0.33
C THR A 87 -2.08 21.87 -0.63
N LYS A 88 -3.15 21.06 -0.63
CA LYS A 88 -4.34 21.34 -1.44
C LYS A 88 -5.00 22.67 -1.06
N GLU A 89 -5.11 22.95 0.23
CA GLU A 89 -5.68 24.21 0.70
C GLU A 89 -4.82 25.41 0.29
N THR A 90 -3.48 25.31 0.41
CA THR A 90 -2.55 26.35 -0.05
C THR A 90 -2.66 26.59 -1.56
N LEU A 91 -2.75 25.51 -2.36
CA LEU A 91 -2.94 25.62 -3.80
C LEU A 91 -4.28 26.29 -4.12
N ARG A 92 -5.37 25.90 -3.46
CA ARG A 92 -6.69 26.51 -3.62
C ARG A 92 -6.66 28.01 -3.32
N GLN A 93 -6.10 28.42 -2.19
CA GLN A 93 -5.97 29.83 -1.82
C GLN A 93 -5.13 30.61 -2.85
N THR A 94 -4.08 29.99 -3.37
CA THR A 94 -3.26 30.60 -4.43
C THR A 94 -4.06 30.75 -5.71
N THR A 95 -4.83 29.74 -6.11
CA THR A 95 -5.72 29.76 -7.28
C THR A 95 -6.78 30.85 -7.14
N ASP A 96 -7.43 30.93 -5.98
CA ASP A 96 -8.46 31.95 -5.71
C ASP A 96 -7.88 33.38 -5.84
N ARG A 97 -6.68 33.61 -5.27
CA ARG A 97 -6.00 34.91 -5.40
C ARG A 97 -5.63 35.23 -6.85
N LEU A 98 -5.04 34.27 -7.56
CA LEU A 98 -4.66 34.43 -8.97
C LEU A 98 -5.89 34.69 -9.85
N THR A 99 -6.99 33.98 -9.58
CA THR A 99 -8.26 34.17 -10.29
C THR A 99 -8.80 35.59 -10.07
N GLY A 100 -8.72 36.10 -8.83
CA GLY A 100 -9.08 37.51 -8.52
C GLY A 100 -8.18 38.51 -9.27
N ASP A 101 -6.89 38.22 -9.41
CA ASP A 101 -5.95 39.09 -10.12
C ASP A 101 -6.14 39.08 -11.64
N ILE A 102 -6.66 38.01 -12.25
CA ILE A 102 -6.83 37.87 -13.70
C ILE A 102 -7.66 39.04 -14.25
N ALA A 103 -8.81 39.33 -13.66
CA ALA A 103 -9.68 40.40 -14.12
C ALA A 103 -8.98 41.76 -14.13
N ARG A 104 -8.05 41.99 -13.21
CA ARG A 104 -7.26 43.25 -13.15
C ARG A 104 -6.19 43.31 -14.22
N VAL A 105 -5.41 42.21 -14.42
CA VAL A 105 -4.26 42.19 -15.34
C VAL A 105 -4.67 42.01 -16.81
N THR A 106 -5.91 41.61 -17.08
CA THR A 106 -6.44 41.44 -18.45
C THR A 106 -7.25 42.61 -18.95
N LYS A 107 -7.55 43.62 -18.10
CA LYS A 107 -8.39 44.76 -18.49
C LYS A 107 -7.60 46.03 -18.69
N LEU A 108 -6.56 46.25 -17.90
CA LEU A 108 -5.82 47.51 -17.85
C LEU A 108 -4.32 47.27 -17.97
N TYR A 109 -3.61 48.18 -18.66
CA TYR A 109 -2.17 48.21 -18.69
C TYR A 109 -1.63 49.64 -18.56
N ARG A 110 -0.36 49.82 -18.24
CA ARG A 110 0.33 51.09 -18.20
C ARG A 110 1.59 51.03 -19.07
N ARG A 111 1.82 52.03 -19.88
CA ARG A 111 3.06 52.14 -20.69
C ARG A 111 4.28 52.49 -19.85
N ALA A 112 4.07 53.20 -18.74
CA ALA A 112 5.10 53.53 -17.76
C ALA A 112 4.46 53.72 -16.37
N LEU A 113 5.26 53.65 -15.29
CA LEU A 113 4.77 53.70 -13.91
C LEU A 113 4.02 54.98 -13.56
N ASN A 114 4.37 56.11 -14.21
CA ASN A 114 3.81 57.43 -13.98
C ASN A 114 2.66 57.81 -14.93
N VAL A 115 2.22 56.88 -15.80
CA VAL A 115 1.13 57.07 -16.73
C VAL A 115 -0.15 56.45 -16.20
N GLN A 116 -1.29 57.05 -16.50
CA GLN A 116 -2.59 56.49 -16.12
C GLN A 116 -2.83 55.15 -16.82
N PRO A 117 -3.56 54.22 -16.16
CA PRO A 117 -3.92 52.95 -16.81
C PRO A 117 -4.80 53.17 -18.03
N GLU A 118 -4.50 52.45 -19.10
CA GLU A 118 -5.29 52.44 -20.32
C GLU A 118 -5.94 51.02 -20.48
N PRO A 119 -7.07 50.89 -21.18
CA PRO A 119 -7.64 49.61 -21.51
C PRO A 119 -6.64 48.75 -22.29
N LEU A 120 -6.47 47.47 -21.85
CA LEU A 120 -5.63 46.51 -22.56
C LEU A 120 -6.30 46.16 -23.90
N PRO A 121 -5.61 46.26 -25.04
CA PRO A 121 -6.16 45.82 -26.32
C PRO A 121 -6.53 44.32 -26.26
N ALA A 122 -7.69 43.97 -26.81
CA ALA A 122 -8.10 42.58 -26.91
C ALA A 122 -7.14 41.81 -27.84
N ALA A 123 -6.53 40.74 -27.34
CA ALA A 123 -5.79 39.82 -28.16
C ALA A 123 -6.76 38.88 -28.88
N VAL A 124 -6.55 38.68 -30.17
CA VAL A 124 -7.29 37.69 -30.92
C VAL A 124 -6.50 36.37 -30.94
N PHE A 125 -7.10 35.32 -30.44
CA PHE A 125 -6.54 33.97 -30.53
C PHE A 125 -7.25 33.17 -31.61
N THR A 126 -6.49 32.62 -32.52
CA THR A 126 -7.06 31.84 -33.63
C THR A 126 -7.44 30.41 -33.14
N VAL A 127 -8.30 29.74 -33.92
CA VAL A 127 -8.65 28.34 -33.69
C VAL A 127 -7.39 27.46 -33.69
N GLY A 128 -6.44 27.72 -34.58
CA GLY A 128 -5.15 27.03 -34.63
C GLY A 128 -4.33 27.24 -33.35
N PHE A 129 -4.30 28.47 -32.83
CA PHE A 129 -3.64 28.73 -31.55
C PHE A 129 -4.26 27.89 -30.42
N VAL A 130 -5.58 27.88 -30.28
CA VAL A 130 -6.29 27.12 -29.24
C VAL A 130 -6.05 25.61 -29.39
N ARG A 131 -6.01 25.13 -30.63
CA ARG A 131 -5.68 23.72 -30.92
C ARG A 131 -4.27 23.34 -30.41
N VAL A 132 -3.26 24.16 -30.74
CA VAL A 132 -1.89 23.95 -30.27
C VAL A 132 -1.80 24.02 -28.75
N TRP A 133 -2.46 25.02 -28.15
CA TRP A 133 -2.53 25.17 -26.68
C TRP A 133 -3.12 23.94 -25.99
N ASN A 134 -4.25 23.45 -26.48
CA ASN A 134 -4.90 22.26 -25.94
C ASN A 134 -4.01 21.02 -26.08
N THR A 135 -3.39 20.84 -27.25
CA THR A 135 -2.46 19.72 -27.47
C THR A 135 -1.27 19.77 -26.51
N ALA A 136 -0.68 20.95 -26.30
CA ALA A 136 0.43 21.12 -25.35
C ALA A 136 0.04 20.81 -23.90
N ASN A 137 -1.24 20.99 -23.55
CA ASN A 137 -1.79 20.63 -22.24
C ASN A 137 -2.32 19.19 -22.18
N GLY A 138 -2.05 18.36 -23.19
CA GLY A 138 -2.49 16.95 -23.21
C GLY A 138 -3.97 16.76 -23.51
N ILE A 139 -4.67 17.80 -23.92
CA ILE A 139 -6.08 17.71 -24.34
C ILE A 139 -6.10 17.24 -25.80
N ALA A 140 -6.45 15.98 -26.00
CA ALA A 140 -6.61 15.46 -27.36
C ALA A 140 -7.69 16.25 -28.10
N PRO A 141 -7.47 16.65 -29.38
CA PRO A 141 -8.54 17.17 -30.19
C PRO A 141 -9.65 16.11 -30.26
N ASN A 142 -10.88 16.56 -30.07
CA ASN A 142 -12.03 15.66 -30.19
C ASN A 142 -11.92 14.95 -31.54
N PRO A 143 -11.88 13.60 -31.61
CA PRO A 143 -11.78 12.94 -32.91
C PRO A 143 -12.95 13.43 -33.74
N ALA A 144 -12.64 14.04 -34.88
CA ALA A 144 -13.64 14.40 -35.86
C ALA A 144 -14.53 13.17 -36.05
N MET A 145 -15.86 13.33 -35.96
CA MET A 145 -16.79 12.22 -36.23
C MET A 145 -16.29 11.48 -37.47
N PRO A 146 -16.16 10.14 -37.44
CA PRO A 146 -15.72 9.42 -38.60
C PRO A 146 -16.71 9.71 -39.72
N THR A 147 -16.27 10.47 -40.71
CA THR A 147 -16.93 10.48 -42.01
C THR A 147 -16.78 9.05 -42.53
N THR A 148 -17.89 8.34 -42.53
CA THR A 148 -18.01 6.99 -43.10
C THR A 148 -17.62 7.04 -44.54
N ASN A 149 -16.34 6.83 -44.86
CA ASN A 149 -15.86 6.32 -46.13
C ASN A 149 -14.38 5.94 -46.06
N GLY A 150 -14.16 4.65 -45.96
CA GLY A 150 -13.14 3.88 -46.62
C GLY A 150 -11.67 4.14 -46.30
N SER A 151 -11.02 3.10 -45.81
CA SER A 151 -9.58 2.81 -45.76
C SER A 151 -8.90 3.15 -44.43
N GLY A 152 -8.56 2.09 -43.70
CA GLY A 152 -7.85 2.07 -42.42
C GLY A 152 -6.44 2.66 -42.47
N ARG A 153 -6.34 3.95 -42.69
CA ARG A 153 -5.14 4.72 -42.46
C ARG A 153 -5.53 5.81 -41.46
N THR A 154 -4.97 5.76 -40.25
CA THR A 154 -5.05 6.86 -39.31
C THR A 154 -4.64 8.13 -40.07
N PRO A 155 -5.50 9.14 -40.22
CA PRO A 155 -5.08 10.39 -40.82
C PRO A 155 -3.97 10.94 -39.93
N ALA A 156 -2.82 11.24 -40.49
CA ALA A 156 -1.88 12.15 -39.88
C ALA A 156 -2.69 13.40 -39.49
N PRO A 157 -2.46 14.00 -38.29
CA PRO A 157 -3.12 15.24 -37.90
C PRO A 157 -2.89 16.19 -39.12
N ALA A 158 -3.98 16.62 -39.71
CA ALA A 158 -3.90 17.52 -40.84
C ALA A 158 -3.07 18.71 -40.37
N SER A 159 -1.89 18.87 -40.93
CA SER A 159 -1.17 20.13 -40.92
C SER A 159 -2.03 21.05 -41.78
N GLY A 160 -3.17 21.44 -41.24
CA GLY A 160 -4.12 22.28 -41.93
C GLY A 160 -3.62 23.71 -41.87
N THR A 161 -2.79 24.08 -42.81
CA THR A 161 -2.81 25.44 -43.34
C THR A 161 -4.14 25.66 -44.06
N GLY A 162 -5.23 25.41 -43.36
CA GLY A 162 -6.57 25.64 -43.83
C GLY A 162 -7.13 26.88 -43.19
N THR A 163 -7.89 27.64 -43.94
CA THR A 163 -8.61 28.84 -43.56
C THR A 163 -9.37 28.75 -42.23
N ALA A 164 -9.62 27.55 -41.71
CA ALA A 164 -10.27 27.33 -40.40
C ALA A 164 -9.35 27.63 -39.20
N ASP A 165 -8.04 27.35 -39.28
CA ASP A 165 -7.10 27.63 -38.21
C ASP A 165 -6.85 29.14 -37.99
N ASP A 166 -7.08 29.96 -39.01
CA ASP A 166 -6.92 31.42 -38.99
C ASP A 166 -8.16 32.16 -38.46
N LEU A 167 -9.26 31.46 -38.27
CA LEU A 167 -10.48 32.05 -37.74
C LEU A 167 -10.32 32.44 -36.25
N ASP A 168 -11.01 33.51 -35.86
CA ASP A 168 -11.13 33.90 -34.45
C ASP A 168 -11.78 32.76 -33.65
N SER A 169 -11.14 32.34 -32.59
CA SER A 169 -11.66 31.30 -31.70
C SER A 169 -12.69 31.80 -30.71
N GLY A 170 -12.86 33.10 -30.56
CA GLY A 170 -13.66 33.71 -29.50
C GLY A 170 -13.07 33.55 -28.06
N VAL A 171 -11.89 32.94 -27.90
CA VAL A 171 -11.21 32.78 -26.62
C VAL A 171 -10.56 34.11 -26.22
N THR A 172 -10.81 34.51 -24.98
CA THR A 172 -10.27 35.78 -24.42
C THR A 172 -8.99 35.51 -23.62
N GLN A 173 -8.18 36.55 -23.38
CA GLN A 173 -7.00 36.51 -22.49
C GLN A 173 -7.38 36.06 -21.09
N GLU A 174 -8.54 36.52 -20.58
CA GLU A 174 -9.06 36.15 -19.27
C GLU A 174 -9.33 34.65 -19.18
N GLN A 175 -9.99 34.07 -20.19
CA GLN A 175 -10.28 32.64 -20.26
C GLN A 175 -8.99 31.80 -20.34
N LEU A 176 -8.01 32.27 -21.12
CA LEU A 176 -6.72 31.58 -21.26
C LEU A 176 -5.95 31.53 -19.93
N LEU A 177 -5.86 32.67 -19.23
CA LEU A 177 -5.22 32.73 -17.91
C LEU A 177 -5.97 31.92 -16.85
N THR A 178 -7.29 31.98 -16.86
CA THR A 178 -8.13 31.17 -15.95
C THR A 178 -7.87 29.67 -16.14
N ASN A 179 -7.82 29.22 -17.39
CA ASN A 179 -7.48 27.85 -17.73
C ASN A 179 -6.07 27.46 -17.23
N GLN A 180 -5.08 28.34 -17.46
CA GLN A 180 -3.70 28.11 -17.03
C GLN A 180 -3.56 28.04 -15.51
N VAL A 181 -4.23 28.91 -14.77
CA VAL A 181 -4.21 28.90 -13.29
C VAL A 181 -4.83 27.60 -12.76
N ARG A 182 -5.98 27.17 -13.32
CA ARG A 182 -6.62 25.91 -12.95
C ARG A 182 -5.74 24.70 -13.25
N ASN A 183 -5.13 24.65 -14.43
CA ASN A 183 -4.21 23.58 -14.79
C ASN A 183 -2.99 23.57 -13.86
N GLY A 184 -2.47 24.74 -13.49
CA GLY A 184 -1.39 24.90 -12.51
C GLY A 184 -1.74 24.29 -11.14
N GLU A 185 -2.96 24.49 -10.65
CA GLU A 185 -3.46 23.89 -9.41
C GLU A 185 -3.50 22.37 -9.51
N LEU A 186 -4.09 21.82 -10.57
CA LEU A 186 -4.17 20.37 -10.79
C LEU A 186 -2.78 19.73 -10.89
N TYR A 187 -1.85 20.39 -11.59
CA TYR A 187 -0.45 19.96 -11.65
C TYR A 187 0.23 20.00 -10.29
N GLY A 188 -0.05 21.02 -9.49
CA GLY A 188 0.46 21.16 -8.13
C GLY A 188 0.02 20.02 -7.24
N VAL A 189 -1.28 19.67 -7.27
CA VAL A 189 -1.85 18.54 -6.52
C VAL A 189 -1.23 17.21 -6.95
N CYS A 190 -1.14 16.96 -8.27
CA CYS A 190 -0.53 15.73 -8.80
C CYS A 190 0.93 15.59 -8.36
N ARG A 191 1.71 16.68 -8.41
CA ARG A 191 3.11 16.69 -7.97
C ARG A 191 3.26 16.45 -6.47
N ALA A 192 2.36 17.00 -5.64
CA ALA A 192 2.35 16.75 -4.21
C ALA A 192 2.08 15.27 -3.91
N GLN A 193 1.06 14.69 -4.55
CA GLN A 193 0.74 13.26 -4.41
C GLN A 193 1.91 12.35 -4.82
N LEU A 194 2.57 12.67 -5.95
CA LEU A 194 3.74 11.91 -6.41
C LEU A 194 4.90 12.00 -5.42
N LYS A 195 5.16 13.20 -4.88
CA LYS A 195 6.20 13.40 -3.87
C LYS A 195 5.91 12.60 -2.60
N ASP A 196 4.65 12.59 -2.15
CA ASP A 196 4.24 11.83 -0.97
C ASP A 196 4.38 10.33 -1.20
N LEU A 197 4.02 9.83 -2.38
CA LEU A 197 4.21 8.43 -2.76
C LEU A 197 5.70 8.04 -2.78
N ILE A 198 6.56 8.87 -3.36
CA ILE A 198 8.01 8.65 -3.37
C ILE A 198 8.58 8.63 -1.95
N ASN A 199 8.13 9.53 -1.09
CA ASN A 199 8.57 9.56 0.31
C ASN A 199 8.10 8.33 1.07
N TRP A 200 6.88 7.87 0.83
CA TRP A 200 6.36 6.63 1.39
C TRP A 200 7.24 5.44 1.02
N THR A 201 7.47 5.20 -0.27
CA THR A 201 8.26 4.06 -0.77
C THR A 201 9.72 4.08 -0.30
N ARG A 202 10.34 5.27 -0.20
CA ARG A 202 11.72 5.39 0.32
C ARG A 202 11.84 5.09 1.82
N ASN A 203 10.79 5.32 2.59
CA ASN A 203 10.78 5.06 4.02
C ASN A 203 10.46 3.59 4.35
N GLU A 204 9.83 2.86 3.43
CA GLU A 204 9.62 1.41 3.57
C GLU A 204 10.87 0.59 3.25
N SER A 205 11.83 1.15 2.51
CA SER A 205 13.07 0.46 2.11
C SER A 205 14.23 0.60 3.12
N LYS A 206 13.97 1.16 4.30
CA LYS A 206 14.91 1.25 5.43
C LYS A 206 14.40 0.47 6.63
#